data_6efcd6d095d86a198127805d652f81eb
#
_entry.id   6efcd6d095d86a198127805d652f81eb
#
_cell.length_a   1.000
_cell.length_b   1.000
_cell.length_c   1.000
_cell.angle_alpha   90.00
_cell.angle_beta   90.00
_cell.angle_gamma   90.00
#
_symmetry.space_group_name_H-M   'P 1'
#
loop_
_entity.id
_entity.type
_entity.pdbx_description
1 polymer ?
#
loop_
_entity_poly.entity_id
_entity_poly.type
_entity_poly.pdbx_seq_one_letter_code
_entity_poly.pdbx_strand_id
1 'polypeptide(L)'
;FRTLTLDLPGSGLSDKPDIEYLPDQMLDFCIGFMDALQIPHATLVGNSMGAGLAIGITLTHPTRVDKLVLISGLPSQVMAKLTSRSFRQALESRAPSWLVSFGNWLFGGLVTDSVLKEIVHDHTLLTPAVIERTNQNRRRPGIIKPIMAVRNALPSWETDFAPHLSSITHPTMIIWGEHDRVFPLAVGEELHDRIRRSTFVRIPKAGHMPQWERPDLV
;
A
#
# COMPACT_ATOMS: atom_id res chain seq x y z
N PHE A 1 -13.71 -19.08 4.61
CA PHE A 1 -12.85 -18.15 5.35
C PHE A 1 -13.69 -16.99 5.91
N ARG A 2 -13.31 -16.45 7.07
CA ARG A 2 -13.77 -15.16 7.54
C ARG A 2 -12.76 -14.11 7.07
N THR A 3 -13.21 -13.13 6.28
CA THR A 3 -12.37 -12.04 5.79
C THR A 3 -12.76 -10.75 6.50
N LEU A 4 -11.74 -9.99 6.92
CA LEU A 4 -11.89 -8.67 7.53
C LEU A 4 -11.06 -7.68 6.73
N THR A 5 -11.70 -6.60 6.31
CA THR A 5 -11.06 -5.47 5.66
C THR A 5 -11.23 -4.25 6.53
N LEU A 6 -10.15 -3.50 6.75
CA LEU A 6 -10.18 -2.29 7.55
C LEU A 6 -9.66 -1.10 6.75
N ASP A 7 -10.28 0.04 6.94
CA ASP A 7 -9.68 1.30 6.55
C ASP A 7 -8.67 1.70 7.62
N LEU A 8 -7.40 1.85 7.24
CA LEU A 8 -6.36 2.32 8.16
C LEU A 8 -6.65 3.75 8.65
N PRO A 9 -6.13 4.17 9.82
CA PRO A 9 -6.22 5.56 10.25
C PRO A 9 -5.80 6.52 9.14
N GLY A 10 -6.56 7.56 8.93
CA GLY A 10 -6.32 8.49 7.83
C GLY A 10 -6.89 8.08 6.48
N SER A 11 -7.38 6.86 6.32
CA SER A 11 -7.90 6.33 5.05
C SER A 11 -9.41 6.12 5.10
N GLY A 12 -10.03 6.08 3.92
CA GLY A 12 -11.43 5.70 3.72
C GLY A 12 -12.40 6.39 4.67
N LEU A 13 -13.17 5.57 5.40
CA LEU A 13 -14.16 6.00 6.40
C LEU A 13 -13.58 6.13 7.81
N SER A 14 -12.39 5.59 8.07
CA SER A 14 -11.71 5.71 9.36
C SER A 14 -11.40 7.15 9.71
N ASP A 15 -11.30 7.43 11.00
CA ASP A 15 -10.90 8.72 11.54
C ASP A 15 -9.53 9.15 11.01
N LYS A 16 -9.32 10.46 11.01
CA LYS A 16 -8.07 11.09 10.59
C LYS A 16 -7.45 11.83 11.77
N PRO A 17 -6.97 11.06 12.79
CA PRO A 17 -6.41 11.64 13.99
C PRO A 17 -5.18 12.48 13.67
N ASP A 18 -4.87 13.41 14.57
CA ASP A 18 -3.69 14.27 14.45
C ASP A 18 -2.44 13.55 15.01
N ILE A 19 -2.00 12.53 14.28
CA ILE A 19 -0.81 11.72 14.56
C ILE A 19 0.20 11.84 13.41
N GLU A 20 1.40 11.30 13.58
CA GLU A 20 2.45 11.35 12.54
C GLU A 20 2.29 10.25 11.47
N TYR A 21 1.42 9.26 11.67
CA TYR A 21 1.20 8.10 10.78
C TYR A 21 2.50 7.33 10.50
N LEU A 22 3.38 7.22 11.50
CA LEU A 22 4.61 6.46 11.40
C LEU A 22 4.31 4.94 11.35
N PRO A 23 5.23 4.12 10.82
CA PRO A 23 5.01 2.68 10.70
C PRO A 23 4.59 2.01 12.01
N ASP A 24 5.26 2.30 13.13
CA ASP A 24 4.94 1.77 14.45
C ASP A 24 3.49 2.06 14.87
N GLN A 25 3.04 3.30 14.72
CA GLN A 25 1.65 3.70 15.03
C GLN A 25 0.63 2.92 14.18
N MET A 26 0.97 2.67 12.91
CA MET A 26 0.10 1.93 12.00
C MET A 26 0.11 0.42 12.32
N LEU A 27 1.25 -0.13 12.73
CA LEU A 27 1.36 -1.52 13.20
C LEU A 27 0.57 -1.71 14.50
N ASP A 28 0.73 -0.82 15.47
CA ASP A 28 0.00 -0.84 16.75
C ASP A 28 -1.52 -0.78 16.52
N PHE A 29 -1.97 0.04 15.57
CA PHE A 29 -3.38 0.07 15.19
C PHE A 29 -3.87 -1.27 14.65
N CYS A 30 -3.10 -1.91 13.76
CA CYS A 30 -3.46 -3.21 13.20
C CYS A 30 -3.51 -4.30 14.28
N ILE A 31 -2.54 -4.32 15.18
CA ILE A 31 -2.51 -5.26 16.31
C ILE A 31 -3.68 -4.98 17.26
N GLY A 32 -3.92 -3.72 17.63
CA GLY A 32 -5.05 -3.32 18.48
C GLY A 32 -6.40 -3.68 17.86
N PHE A 33 -6.53 -3.58 16.54
CA PHE A 33 -7.73 -4.05 15.83
C PHE A 33 -7.92 -5.57 15.96
N MET A 34 -6.85 -6.35 15.82
CA MET A 34 -6.91 -7.81 16.04
C MET A 34 -7.28 -8.14 17.48
N ASP A 35 -6.71 -7.42 18.45
CA ASP A 35 -6.99 -7.63 19.88
C ASP A 35 -8.45 -7.29 20.23
N ALA A 36 -8.96 -6.16 19.75
CA ALA A 36 -10.34 -5.76 19.95
C ALA A 36 -11.37 -6.77 19.41
N LEU A 37 -11.00 -7.49 18.35
CA LEU A 37 -11.82 -8.55 17.77
C LEU A 37 -11.47 -9.95 18.28
N GLN A 38 -10.57 -10.06 19.27
CA GLN A 38 -10.11 -11.32 19.83
C GLN A 38 -9.55 -12.29 18.78
N ILE A 39 -8.78 -11.74 17.81
CA ILE A 39 -8.11 -12.52 16.76
C ILE A 39 -6.67 -12.80 17.21
N PRO A 40 -6.34 -14.03 17.62
CA PRO A 40 -5.00 -14.35 18.11
C PRO A 40 -3.94 -14.32 17.01
N HIS A 41 -4.26 -14.78 15.83
CA HIS A 41 -3.42 -14.79 14.64
C HIS A 41 -4.26 -14.80 13.36
N ALA A 42 -3.68 -14.36 12.25
CA ALA A 42 -4.37 -14.28 10.96
C ALA A 42 -3.42 -14.44 9.77
N THR A 43 -3.97 -14.81 8.61
CA THR A 43 -3.31 -14.58 7.34
C THR A 43 -3.44 -13.10 6.98
N LEU A 44 -2.32 -12.42 6.77
CA LEU A 44 -2.31 -11.01 6.38
C LEU A 44 -2.25 -10.88 4.87
N VAL A 45 -3.16 -10.10 4.31
CA VAL A 45 -3.20 -9.78 2.88
C VAL A 45 -3.04 -8.26 2.74
N GLY A 46 -2.02 -7.82 2.03
CA GLY A 46 -1.77 -6.39 1.85
C GLY A 46 -1.37 -6.05 0.43
N ASN A 47 -1.86 -4.90 -0.07
CA ASN A 47 -1.43 -4.33 -1.34
C ASN A 47 -0.57 -3.09 -1.09
N SER A 48 0.56 -2.97 -1.81
CA SER A 48 1.43 -1.80 -1.77
C SER A 48 1.86 -1.45 -0.33
N MET A 49 1.47 -0.31 0.22
CA MET A 49 1.71 0.08 1.61
C MET A 49 1.15 -0.96 2.61
N GLY A 50 -0.02 -1.54 2.32
CA GLY A 50 -0.59 -2.61 3.14
C GLY A 50 0.29 -3.87 3.19
N ALA A 51 1.01 -4.18 2.11
CA ALA A 51 2.01 -5.24 2.12
C ALA A 51 3.21 -4.89 3.00
N GLY A 52 3.63 -3.61 2.99
CA GLY A 52 4.66 -3.11 3.92
C GLY A 52 4.25 -3.27 5.39
N LEU A 53 3.00 -2.94 5.73
CA LEU A 53 2.47 -3.14 7.08
C LEU A 53 2.40 -4.63 7.44
N ALA A 54 1.95 -5.50 6.53
CA ALA A 54 1.94 -6.94 6.76
C ALA A 54 3.34 -7.51 7.03
N ILE A 55 4.35 -7.03 6.30
CA ILE A 55 5.77 -7.34 6.55
C ILE A 55 6.17 -6.83 7.94
N GLY A 56 5.88 -5.57 8.25
CA GLY A 56 6.20 -4.98 9.55
C GLY A 56 5.61 -5.77 10.73
N ILE A 57 4.32 -6.13 10.65
CA ILE A 57 3.66 -6.97 11.67
C ILE A 57 4.37 -8.33 11.77
N THR A 58 4.73 -8.94 10.66
CA THR A 58 5.40 -10.25 10.66
C THR A 58 6.76 -10.19 11.33
N LEU A 59 7.50 -9.11 11.15
CA LEU A 59 8.83 -8.93 11.76
C LEU A 59 8.76 -8.58 13.24
N THR A 60 7.75 -7.82 13.65
CA THR A 60 7.63 -7.36 15.05
C THR A 60 6.74 -8.25 15.91
N HIS A 61 5.73 -8.89 15.33
CA HIS A 61 4.74 -9.74 16.01
C HIS A 61 4.57 -11.09 15.28
N PRO A 62 5.61 -11.89 15.11
CA PRO A 62 5.59 -13.10 14.27
C PRO A 62 4.52 -14.11 14.67
N THR A 63 4.21 -14.21 15.96
CA THR A 63 3.18 -15.14 16.46
C THR A 63 1.75 -14.74 16.11
N ARG A 64 1.54 -13.51 15.64
CA ARG A 64 0.22 -12.99 15.21
C ARG A 64 -0.08 -13.29 13.75
N VAL A 65 0.85 -13.90 13.01
CA VAL A 65 0.77 -14.09 11.57
C VAL A 65 0.86 -15.59 11.22
N ASP A 66 -0.12 -16.09 10.49
CA ASP A 66 -0.08 -17.46 9.94
C ASP A 66 0.64 -17.51 8.60
N LYS A 67 0.24 -16.63 7.69
CA LYS A 67 0.72 -16.54 6.30
C LYS A 67 0.68 -15.10 5.82
N LEU A 68 1.42 -14.85 4.75
CA LEU A 68 1.43 -13.55 4.06
C LEU A 68 0.93 -13.69 2.62
N VAL A 69 0.15 -12.70 2.18
CA VAL A 69 -0.11 -12.44 0.76
C VAL A 69 0.25 -10.98 0.48
N LEU A 70 1.31 -10.79 -0.28
CA LEU A 70 1.89 -9.49 -0.60
C LEU A 70 1.56 -9.14 -2.06
N ILE A 71 0.70 -8.17 -2.27
CA ILE A 71 0.27 -7.75 -3.61
C ILE A 71 0.99 -6.44 -3.94
N SER A 72 1.78 -6.42 -5.02
CA SER A 72 2.54 -5.24 -5.46
C SER A 72 3.24 -4.54 -4.28
N GLY A 73 3.99 -5.32 -3.47
CA GLY A 73 4.52 -4.91 -2.17
C GLY A 73 5.59 -3.83 -2.24
N LEU A 74 6.01 -3.34 -1.07
CA LEU A 74 7.08 -2.35 -0.97
C LEU A 74 8.45 -3.01 -1.13
N PRO A 75 9.30 -2.50 -2.05
CA PRO A 75 10.69 -2.94 -2.18
C PRO A 75 11.60 -2.31 -1.13
N SER A 76 12.83 -2.79 -1.03
CA SER A 76 13.93 -1.95 -0.56
C SER A 76 14.26 -0.87 -1.60
N GLN A 77 14.82 0.26 -1.15
CA GLN A 77 15.15 1.40 -2.02
C GLN A 77 13.94 1.92 -2.82
N VAL A 78 12.84 2.15 -2.10
CA VAL A 78 11.53 2.54 -2.66
C VAL A 78 11.67 3.66 -3.70
N MET A 79 12.36 4.77 -3.36
CA MET A 79 12.49 5.93 -4.24
C MET A 79 13.28 5.63 -5.52
N ALA A 80 14.26 4.74 -5.46
CA ALA A 80 15.05 4.36 -6.63
C ALA A 80 14.24 3.48 -7.62
N LYS A 81 13.37 2.62 -7.09
CA LYS A 81 12.57 1.65 -7.86
C LYS A 81 11.20 2.17 -8.29
N LEU A 82 10.75 3.27 -7.70
CA LEU A 82 9.47 3.90 -8.02
C LEU A 82 9.51 4.48 -9.45
N THR A 83 8.68 3.97 -10.34
CA THR A 83 8.58 4.43 -11.74
C THR A 83 7.42 5.38 -12.00
N SER A 84 6.39 5.36 -11.17
CA SER A 84 5.26 6.28 -11.26
C SER A 84 5.70 7.73 -11.05
N ARG A 85 5.42 8.59 -12.01
CA ARG A 85 5.72 10.03 -11.94
C ARG A 85 4.88 10.73 -10.89
N SER A 86 3.60 10.39 -10.82
CA SER A 86 2.66 11.02 -9.89
C SER A 86 3.03 10.71 -8.44
N PHE A 87 3.35 9.45 -8.12
CA PHE A 87 3.80 9.08 -6.78
C PHE A 87 5.16 9.69 -6.45
N ARG A 88 6.11 9.68 -7.38
CA ARG A 88 7.41 10.32 -7.18
C ARG A 88 7.28 11.80 -6.83
N GLN A 89 6.51 12.54 -7.61
CA GLN A 89 6.26 13.96 -7.36
C GLN A 89 5.59 14.22 -6.00
N ALA A 90 4.64 13.36 -5.61
CA ALA A 90 3.99 13.47 -4.31
C ALA A 90 4.98 13.22 -3.15
N LEU A 91 5.85 12.21 -3.26
CA LEU A 91 6.84 11.87 -2.23
C LEU A 91 8.00 12.86 -2.17
N GLU A 92 8.41 13.45 -3.28
CA GLU A 92 9.47 14.46 -3.34
C GLU A 92 8.98 15.87 -2.98
N SER A 93 7.67 16.11 -3.03
CA SER A 93 7.09 17.43 -2.73
C SER A 93 7.39 17.87 -1.30
N ARG A 94 7.97 19.06 -1.15
CA ARG A 94 8.18 19.72 0.12
C ARG A 94 7.21 20.88 0.35
N ALA A 95 6.15 20.96 -0.46
CA ALA A 95 5.13 21.97 -0.32
C ALA A 95 4.45 21.89 1.06
N PRO A 96 4.15 23.01 1.71
CA PRO A 96 3.43 23.00 2.97
C PRO A 96 2.01 22.48 2.77
N SER A 97 1.45 21.84 3.80
CA SER A 97 0.15 21.13 3.75
C SER A 97 -1.00 22.00 3.24
N TRP A 98 -1.01 23.30 3.57
CA TRP A 98 -2.05 24.21 3.10
C TRP A 98 -2.02 24.38 1.57
N LEU A 99 -0.81 24.46 0.99
CA LEU A 99 -0.64 24.60 -0.48
C LEU A 99 -1.03 23.29 -1.18
N VAL A 100 -0.65 22.13 -0.61
CA VAL A 100 -1.09 20.81 -1.11
C VAL A 100 -2.61 20.68 -1.03
N SER A 101 -3.22 21.14 0.08
CA SER A 101 -4.69 21.14 0.25
C SER A 101 -5.38 22.02 -0.79
N PHE A 102 -4.87 23.22 -1.02
CA PHE A 102 -5.40 24.15 -2.02
C PHE A 102 -5.26 23.58 -3.43
N GLY A 103 -4.10 23.02 -3.78
CA GLY A 103 -3.88 22.36 -5.07
C GLY A 103 -4.79 21.12 -5.25
N ASN A 104 -4.97 20.33 -4.19
CA ASN A 104 -5.89 19.20 -4.20
C ASN A 104 -7.35 19.63 -4.41
N TRP A 105 -7.77 20.73 -3.81
CA TRP A 105 -9.11 21.27 -4.02
C TRP A 105 -9.30 21.74 -5.45
N LEU A 106 -8.33 22.46 -6.02
CA LEU A 106 -8.47 23.09 -7.34
C LEU A 106 -8.23 22.12 -8.50
N PHE A 107 -7.19 21.30 -8.43
CA PHE A 107 -6.71 20.44 -9.52
C PHE A 107 -6.78 18.95 -9.21
N GLY A 108 -7.21 18.57 -8.03
CA GLY A 108 -7.14 17.19 -7.57
C GLY A 108 -7.91 16.19 -8.45
N GLY A 109 -8.92 16.63 -9.19
CA GLY A 109 -9.61 15.76 -10.16
C GLY A 109 -8.70 15.31 -11.31
N LEU A 110 -7.87 16.20 -11.82
CA LEU A 110 -6.89 15.87 -12.87
C LEU A 110 -5.78 14.95 -12.32
N VAL A 111 -5.33 15.23 -11.09
CA VAL A 111 -4.35 14.38 -10.40
C VAL A 111 -4.91 12.99 -10.17
N THR A 112 -6.17 12.87 -9.73
CA THR A 112 -6.86 11.58 -9.54
C THR A 112 -6.87 10.76 -10.82
N ASP A 113 -7.27 11.35 -11.93
CA ASP A 113 -7.31 10.66 -13.23
C ASP A 113 -5.92 10.18 -13.66
N SER A 114 -4.90 11.02 -13.52
CA SER A 114 -3.51 10.68 -13.83
C SER A 114 -3.01 9.53 -12.96
N VAL A 115 -3.22 9.60 -11.65
CA VAL A 115 -2.80 8.56 -10.69
C VAL A 115 -3.50 7.24 -10.98
N LEU A 116 -4.82 7.26 -11.20
CA LEU A 116 -5.57 6.04 -11.52
C LEU A 116 -5.06 5.37 -12.79
N LYS A 117 -4.71 6.14 -13.83
CA LYS A 117 -4.13 5.61 -15.07
C LYS A 117 -2.70 5.06 -14.91
N GLU A 118 -1.98 5.48 -13.88
CA GLU A 118 -0.68 4.89 -13.57
C GLU A 118 -0.80 3.57 -12.79
N ILE A 119 -1.79 3.45 -11.89
CA ILE A 119 -1.96 2.25 -11.06
C ILE A 119 -2.75 1.13 -11.72
N VAL A 120 -3.62 1.45 -12.69
CA VAL A 120 -4.48 0.47 -13.39
C VAL A 120 -4.01 0.28 -14.82
N HIS A 121 -3.83 -0.96 -15.25
CA HIS A 121 -3.48 -1.29 -16.64
C HIS A 121 -4.70 -1.22 -17.55
N ASP A 122 -5.81 -1.84 -17.15
CA ASP A 122 -7.06 -1.83 -17.90
C ASP A 122 -7.89 -0.57 -17.57
N HIS A 123 -7.69 0.46 -18.39
CA HIS A 123 -8.39 1.73 -18.18
C HIS A 123 -9.90 1.65 -18.38
N THR A 124 -10.45 0.57 -18.93
CA THR A 124 -11.92 0.40 -19.07
C THR A 124 -12.60 0.24 -17.70
N LEU A 125 -11.83 -0.18 -16.68
CA LEU A 125 -12.29 -0.24 -15.30
C LEU A 125 -12.45 1.14 -14.65
N LEU A 126 -11.84 2.18 -15.21
CA LEU A 126 -11.92 3.56 -14.73
C LEU A 126 -13.23 4.22 -15.16
N THR A 127 -14.33 3.64 -14.72
CA THR A 127 -15.67 4.19 -15.00
C THR A 127 -15.88 5.54 -14.33
N PRO A 128 -16.81 6.38 -14.79
CA PRO A 128 -17.14 7.65 -14.12
C PRO A 128 -17.47 7.47 -12.64
N ALA A 129 -18.12 6.37 -12.26
CA ALA A 129 -18.44 6.06 -10.87
C ALA A 129 -17.19 5.79 -10.01
N VAL A 130 -16.19 5.08 -10.54
CA VAL A 130 -14.91 4.84 -9.87
C VAL A 130 -14.16 6.16 -9.68
N ILE A 131 -14.06 6.97 -10.72
CA ILE A 131 -13.39 8.27 -10.68
C ILE A 131 -14.06 9.19 -9.64
N GLU A 132 -15.39 9.28 -9.68
CA GLU A 132 -16.15 10.11 -8.75
C GLU A 132 -15.99 9.63 -7.29
N ARG A 133 -16.06 8.31 -7.03
CA ARG A 133 -15.83 7.76 -5.69
C ARG A 133 -14.42 8.08 -5.17
N THR A 134 -13.42 8.01 -6.02
CA THR A 134 -12.04 8.38 -5.67
C THR A 134 -11.94 9.87 -5.37
N ASN A 135 -12.61 10.72 -6.17
CA ASN A 135 -12.69 12.15 -5.93
C ASN A 135 -13.41 12.50 -4.63
N GLN A 136 -14.47 11.80 -4.26
CA GLN A 136 -15.15 11.97 -2.98
C GLN A 136 -14.22 11.63 -1.81
N ASN A 137 -13.46 10.53 -1.91
CA ASN A 137 -12.49 10.16 -0.87
C ASN A 137 -11.40 11.22 -0.69
N ARG A 138 -10.79 11.72 -1.77
CA ARG A 138 -9.75 12.75 -1.66
C ARG A 138 -10.24 14.11 -1.15
N ARG A 139 -11.54 14.39 -1.24
CA ARG A 139 -12.16 15.63 -0.72
C ARG A 139 -12.53 15.55 0.76
N ARG A 140 -12.34 14.39 1.41
CA ARG A 140 -12.65 14.23 2.83
C ARG A 140 -11.75 15.14 3.68
N PRO A 141 -12.29 15.80 4.70
CA PRO A 141 -11.49 16.60 5.63
C PRO A 141 -10.37 15.78 6.25
N GLY A 142 -9.19 16.39 6.40
CA GLY A 142 -8.04 15.75 7.04
C GLY A 142 -7.23 14.77 6.18
N ILE A 143 -7.63 14.49 4.93
CA ILE A 143 -6.99 13.48 4.06
C ILE A 143 -5.54 13.83 3.68
N ILE A 144 -5.16 15.09 3.67
CA ILE A 144 -3.84 15.51 3.17
C ILE A 144 -2.71 15.09 4.11
N LYS A 145 -2.91 15.18 5.44
CA LYS A 145 -1.88 14.80 6.41
C LYS A 145 -1.47 13.32 6.28
N PRO A 146 -2.39 12.34 6.27
CA PRO A 146 -2.04 10.94 6.03
C PRO A 146 -1.31 10.69 4.72
N ILE A 147 -1.75 11.34 3.63
CA ILE A 147 -1.10 11.20 2.31
C ILE A 147 0.36 11.70 2.37
N MET A 148 0.58 12.86 3.00
CA MET A 148 1.93 13.40 3.14
C MET A 148 2.81 12.60 4.10
N ALA A 149 2.21 11.94 5.08
CA ALA A 149 2.94 11.15 6.07
C ALA A 149 3.63 9.91 5.48
N VAL A 150 3.13 9.37 4.36
CA VAL A 150 3.79 8.24 3.66
C VAL A 150 5.26 8.54 3.38
N ARG A 151 5.58 9.78 2.95
CA ARG A 151 6.96 10.22 2.75
C ARG A 151 7.81 10.11 4.02
N ASN A 152 7.23 10.47 5.17
CA ASN A 152 7.95 10.46 6.44
C ASN A 152 8.16 9.04 6.98
N ALA A 153 7.34 8.08 6.53
CA ALA A 153 7.45 6.67 6.90
C ALA A 153 8.54 5.90 6.11
N LEU A 154 8.95 6.40 4.94
CA LEU A 154 9.93 5.72 4.09
C LEU A 154 11.29 5.48 4.77
N PRO A 155 11.89 6.44 5.53
CA PRO A 155 13.15 6.17 6.22
C PRO A 155 13.07 4.97 7.16
N SER A 156 12.03 4.88 8.00
CA SER A 156 11.83 3.72 8.89
C SER A 156 11.64 2.43 8.10
N TRP A 157 10.93 2.46 6.96
CA TRP A 157 10.84 1.29 6.10
C TRP A 157 12.23 0.80 5.66
N GLU A 158 13.07 1.69 5.19
CA GLU A 158 14.40 1.37 4.67
C GLU A 158 15.38 0.90 5.75
N THR A 159 15.26 1.41 6.98
CA THR A 159 16.18 1.08 8.07
C THR A 159 15.69 -0.09 8.93
N ASP A 160 14.40 -0.17 9.21
CA ASP A 160 13.87 -1.04 10.26
C ASP A 160 13.24 -2.32 9.70
N PHE A 161 12.76 -2.31 8.46
CA PHE A 161 12.04 -3.43 7.87
C PHE A 161 12.70 -4.03 6.63
N ALA A 162 13.04 -3.22 5.63
CA ALA A 162 13.58 -3.72 4.37
C ALA A 162 14.87 -4.55 4.51
N PRO A 163 15.83 -4.27 5.42
CA PRO A 163 16.98 -5.12 5.63
C PRO A 163 16.64 -6.52 6.14
N HIS A 164 15.52 -6.67 6.85
CA HIS A 164 15.12 -7.88 7.53
C HIS A 164 14.17 -8.80 6.75
N LEU A 165 13.90 -8.53 5.48
CA LEU A 165 13.01 -9.36 4.63
C LEU A 165 13.42 -10.83 4.59
N SER A 166 14.71 -11.12 4.62
CA SER A 166 15.24 -12.50 4.61
C SER A 166 14.99 -13.28 5.90
N SER A 167 14.62 -12.61 6.99
CA SER A 167 14.28 -13.26 8.26
C SER A 167 12.82 -13.72 8.31
N ILE A 168 12.00 -13.36 7.33
CA ILE A 168 10.61 -13.83 7.24
C ILE A 168 10.60 -15.32 6.91
N THR A 169 10.08 -16.11 7.84
CA THR A 169 9.98 -17.59 7.72
C THR A 169 8.55 -18.07 7.46
N HIS A 170 7.57 -17.17 7.47
CA HIS A 170 6.17 -17.48 7.22
C HIS A 170 5.92 -17.86 5.75
N PRO A 171 5.00 -18.80 5.48
CA PRO A 171 4.59 -19.06 4.10
C PRO A 171 4.06 -17.78 3.47
N THR A 172 4.66 -17.36 2.37
CA THR A 172 4.37 -16.07 1.74
C THR A 172 3.99 -16.28 0.28
N MET A 173 2.92 -15.63 -0.17
CA MET A 173 2.59 -15.50 -1.58
C MET A 173 2.82 -14.06 -2.01
N ILE A 174 3.57 -13.86 -3.08
CA ILE A 174 3.81 -12.56 -3.68
C ILE A 174 3.08 -12.53 -5.01
N ILE A 175 2.19 -11.57 -5.19
CA ILE A 175 1.36 -11.40 -6.39
C ILE A 175 1.73 -10.07 -7.04
N TRP A 176 1.96 -10.08 -8.37
CA TRP A 176 2.38 -8.88 -9.09
C TRP A 176 1.75 -8.77 -10.47
N GLY A 177 1.26 -7.60 -10.82
CA GLY A 177 0.78 -7.32 -12.17
C GLY A 177 1.95 -7.14 -13.15
N GLU A 178 1.88 -7.78 -14.32
CA GLU A 178 2.95 -7.69 -15.34
C GLU A 178 3.14 -6.27 -15.89
N HIS A 179 2.11 -5.44 -15.80
CA HIS A 179 2.10 -4.06 -16.29
C HIS A 179 2.08 -3.03 -15.16
N ASP A 180 2.57 -3.39 -13.98
CA ASP A 180 2.67 -2.46 -12.85
C ASP A 180 3.60 -1.29 -13.22
N ARG A 181 3.03 -0.07 -13.22
CA ARG A 181 3.72 1.18 -13.53
C ARG A 181 4.16 1.95 -12.28
N VAL A 182 3.83 1.44 -11.10
CA VAL A 182 4.31 2.00 -9.83
C VAL A 182 5.64 1.35 -9.49
N PHE A 183 5.67 0.02 -9.42
CA PHE A 183 6.87 -0.78 -9.24
C PHE A 183 6.93 -1.86 -10.32
N PRO A 184 7.95 -1.84 -11.19
CA PRO A 184 8.11 -2.84 -12.24
C PRO A 184 8.14 -4.28 -11.71
N LEU A 185 7.75 -5.25 -12.54
CA LEU A 185 7.72 -6.67 -12.20
C LEU A 185 9.02 -7.18 -11.55
N ALA A 186 10.17 -6.72 -12.04
CA ALA A 186 11.48 -7.06 -11.49
C ALA A 186 11.62 -6.73 -9.98
N VAL A 187 10.86 -5.78 -9.48
CA VAL A 187 10.82 -5.45 -8.04
C VAL A 187 10.14 -6.55 -7.24
N GLY A 188 9.08 -7.14 -7.79
CA GLY A 188 8.40 -8.29 -7.19
C GLY A 188 9.29 -9.55 -7.21
N GLU A 189 10.05 -9.76 -8.28
CA GLU A 189 11.03 -10.85 -8.38
C GLU A 189 12.13 -10.69 -7.32
N GLU A 190 12.68 -9.49 -7.14
CA GLU A 190 13.65 -9.22 -6.07
C GLU A 190 13.06 -9.46 -4.68
N LEU A 191 11.81 -9.08 -4.44
CA LEU A 191 11.16 -9.34 -3.16
C LEU A 191 11.01 -10.85 -2.91
N HIS A 192 10.71 -11.62 -3.97
CA HIS A 192 10.66 -13.07 -3.94
C HIS A 192 12.02 -13.69 -3.57
N ASP A 193 13.09 -13.23 -4.21
CA ASP A 193 14.44 -13.71 -3.94
C ASP A 193 14.87 -13.46 -2.49
N ARG A 194 14.36 -12.38 -1.88
CA ARG A 194 14.69 -12.01 -0.49
C ARG A 194 13.85 -12.77 0.55
N ILE A 195 12.63 -13.17 0.26
CA ILE A 195 11.74 -13.92 1.17
C ILE A 195 11.78 -15.40 0.80
N ARG A 196 12.65 -16.17 1.45
CA ARG A 196 12.99 -17.55 1.07
C ARG A 196 11.80 -18.52 0.98
N ARG A 197 10.74 -18.34 1.78
CA ARG A 197 9.54 -19.19 1.78
C ARG A 197 8.39 -18.56 1.01
N SER A 198 8.71 -17.85 -0.05
CA SER A 198 7.69 -17.24 -0.90
C SER A 198 7.44 -18.03 -2.19
N THR A 199 6.24 -17.89 -2.72
CA THR A 199 5.87 -18.22 -4.09
C THR A 199 5.57 -16.92 -4.83
N PHE A 200 5.96 -16.83 -6.10
CA PHE A 200 5.74 -15.63 -6.91
C PHE A 200 4.71 -15.90 -8.00
N VAL A 201 3.66 -15.08 -8.04
CA VAL A 201 2.56 -15.18 -9.00
C VAL A 201 2.50 -13.91 -9.85
N ARG A 202 2.67 -14.06 -11.16
CA ARG A 202 2.53 -12.97 -12.13
C ARG A 202 1.11 -12.94 -12.66
N ILE A 203 0.49 -11.78 -12.65
CA ILE A 203 -0.87 -11.60 -13.16
C ILE A 203 -0.80 -10.87 -14.51
N PRO A 204 -1.12 -11.56 -15.60
CA PRO A 204 -1.09 -10.96 -16.92
C PRO A 204 -2.17 -9.89 -17.07
N LYS A 205 -1.87 -8.85 -17.87
CA LYS A 205 -2.79 -7.73 -18.15
C LYS A 205 -3.33 -7.06 -16.88
N ALA A 206 -2.48 -6.89 -15.86
CA ALA A 206 -2.80 -6.18 -14.63
C ALA A 206 -1.66 -5.21 -14.27
N GLY A 207 -2.03 -4.09 -13.66
CA GLY A 207 -1.14 -3.07 -13.12
C GLY A 207 -0.86 -3.27 -11.63
N HIS A 208 -0.86 -2.16 -10.87
CA HIS A 208 -0.54 -2.14 -9.44
C HIS A 208 -1.63 -2.70 -8.52
N MET A 209 -2.84 -2.93 -9.06
CA MET A 209 -3.98 -3.47 -8.33
C MET A 209 -4.53 -4.74 -8.98
N PRO A 210 -3.73 -5.82 -9.11
CA PRO A 210 -4.15 -7.04 -9.80
C PRO A 210 -5.39 -7.67 -9.17
N GLN A 211 -5.59 -7.56 -7.86
CA GLN A 211 -6.77 -8.05 -7.15
C GLN A 211 -8.09 -7.36 -7.59
N TRP A 212 -8.00 -6.16 -8.15
CA TRP A 212 -9.14 -5.44 -8.70
C TRP A 212 -9.29 -5.65 -10.20
N GLU A 213 -8.16 -5.69 -10.92
CA GLU A 213 -8.15 -5.79 -12.38
C GLU A 213 -8.43 -7.22 -12.86
N ARG A 214 -7.94 -8.20 -12.14
CA ARG A 214 -8.04 -9.63 -12.47
C ARG A 214 -8.39 -10.47 -11.24
N PRO A 215 -9.56 -10.24 -10.63
CA PRO A 215 -10.00 -10.99 -9.44
C PRO A 215 -10.19 -12.50 -9.71
N ASP A 216 -10.33 -12.86 -10.98
CA ASP A 216 -10.41 -14.25 -11.45
C ASP A 216 -9.08 -15.00 -11.34
N LEU A 217 -7.94 -14.28 -11.25
CA LEU A 217 -6.60 -14.86 -11.18
C LEU A 217 -5.92 -14.67 -9.80
N VAL A 218 -6.46 -13.81 -8.95
CA VAL A 218 -5.99 -13.55 -7.60
C VAL A 218 -6.86 -14.23 -6.57
#